data_e6e2546ee6dd94034ab7b33d64065960
#
_entry.id   e6e2546ee6dd94034ab7b33d64065960
#
_cell.length_a   1.000
_cell.length_b   1.000
_cell.length_c   1.000
_cell.angle_alpha   90.00
_cell.angle_beta   90.00
_cell.angle_gamma   90.00
#
_symmetry.space_group_name_H-M   'P 1'
#
loop_
_entity.id
_entity.type
_entity.pdbx_description
1 polymer ?
#
loop_
_entity_poly.entity_id
_entity_poly.type
_entity_poly.pdbx_seq_one_letter_code
_entity_poly.pdbx_strand_id
1 'polypeptide(L)'
;MSFASNACIAGIYEHPLRVAPNHTVAQLHAEVARGALLDAGLTLDDVDGYFCAGDAPGMGPVSMADYLGLKKLKYLDSTDTGGSSYLTHVNHAARAIAAGQCKVALITLAGRPKSEGSSGTQVRSQWASAPDFAFEKPYSPAPLNTYAMCAMRHMYEFGTTSEQLAWIKVAASHHAQHNPNAALKDVLTVEDVLNSPMIADPLHRADCCVVTDSGGALVVVHPDIAKTLKKPVVTMMGAAETTKGQMGGKVDLTYSGLAWAAPLAFKEAKLTPEQIRYASIYDSFTITVLIQLEDLGFCKQGEGGKFVEGGQLISGKGKLAFNTDGGGLCNNHPANRGGMTKVIEAVRQLRGEAHPAVQVPNLEFALASGIGGALGTRHGAAVLILGRL
;
A
#
# COMPACT_ATOMS: atom_id res chain seq x y z
N MET A 1 8.90 18.28 -18.43
CA MET A 1 9.77 17.77 -17.37
C MET A 1 8.91 16.84 -16.52
N SER A 2 9.42 15.66 -16.14
CA SER A 2 8.74 14.76 -15.21
C SER A 2 8.73 15.42 -13.81
N PHE A 3 7.58 15.45 -13.14
CA PHE A 3 7.49 15.95 -11.75
C PHE A 3 8.10 14.95 -10.78
N ALA A 4 8.00 13.65 -11.09
CA ALA A 4 8.49 12.58 -10.22
C ALA A 4 10.01 12.64 -10.02
N SER A 5 10.79 12.93 -11.06
CA SER A 5 12.27 12.98 -10.99
C SER A 5 12.82 14.12 -10.11
N ASN A 6 11.98 15.00 -9.57
CA ASN A 6 12.38 16.08 -8.68
C ASN A 6 12.22 15.73 -7.19
N ALA A 7 12.01 14.47 -6.83
CA ALA A 7 11.88 14.04 -5.45
C ALA A 7 12.53 12.68 -5.21
N CYS A 8 13.09 12.51 -4.01
CA CYS A 8 13.70 11.27 -3.57
C CYS A 8 13.12 10.84 -2.23
N ILE A 9 12.90 9.55 -2.04
CA ILE A 9 12.57 8.98 -0.73
C ILE A 9 13.88 8.74 0.02
N ALA A 10 14.08 9.51 1.09
CA ALA A 10 15.32 9.55 1.87
C ALA A 10 15.22 8.78 3.19
N GLY A 11 14.04 8.65 3.77
CA GLY A 11 13.82 7.95 5.02
C GLY A 11 12.59 7.08 4.98
N ILE A 12 12.67 5.92 5.63
CA ILE A 12 11.57 4.98 5.80
C ILE A 12 11.57 4.44 7.23
N TYR A 13 10.38 4.20 7.76
CA TYR A 13 10.26 3.47 9.03
C TYR A 13 8.92 2.77 9.10
N GLU A 14 8.93 1.50 9.49
CA GLU A 14 7.77 0.71 9.85
C GLU A 14 7.82 0.40 11.34
N HIS A 15 6.75 0.72 12.07
CA HIS A 15 6.68 0.44 13.50
C HIS A 15 6.69 -1.08 13.77
N PRO A 16 7.51 -1.58 14.71
CA PRO A 16 7.66 -3.03 14.92
C PRO A 16 6.45 -3.70 15.58
N LEU A 17 5.61 -2.95 16.29
CA LEU A 17 4.43 -3.51 16.96
C LEU A 17 3.34 -3.90 15.96
N ARG A 18 2.58 -4.95 16.31
CA ARG A 18 1.36 -5.40 15.62
C ARG A 18 0.14 -5.37 16.55
N VAL A 19 0.37 -5.11 17.83
CA VAL A 19 -0.63 -4.87 18.88
C VAL A 19 -0.08 -3.78 19.80
N ALA A 20 -0.79 -2.66 19.96
CA ALA A 20 -0.32 -1.48 20.70
C ALA A 20 -1.40 -0.94 21.67
N PRO A 21 -1.86 -1.73 22.66
CA PRO A 21 -2.96 -1.32 23.54
C PRO A 21 -2.61 -0.12 24.42
N ASN A 22 -1.34 0.08 24.71
CA ASN A 22 -0.86 1.12 25.61
C ASN A 22 -0.35 2.38 24.89
N HIS A 23 -0.51 2.48 23.57
CA HIS A 23 -0.13 3.66 22.78
C HIS A 23 -1.37 4.43 22.36
N THR A 24 -1.27 5.72 22.26
CA THR A 24 -2.24 6.53 21.51
C THR A 24 -1.86 6.56 20.02
N VAL A 25 -2.82 6.83 19.15
CA VAL A 25 -2.53 6.99 17.71
C VAL A 25 -1.53 8.13 17.48
N ALA A 26 -1.65 9.23 18.23
CA ALA A 26 -0.70 10.35 18.14
C ALA A 26 0.73 9.95 18.54
N GLN A 27 0.91 9.14 19.59
CA GLN A 27 2.23 8.60 19.98
C GLN A 27 2.83 7.75 18.86
N LEU A 28 2.04 6.85 18.26
CA LEU A 28 2.49 6.03 17.13
C LEU A 28 2.93 6.91 15.93
N HIS A 29 2.17 7.97 15.62
CA HIS A 29 2.59 8.95 14.59
C HIS A 29 3.95 9.60 14.94
N ALA A 30 4.15 9.98 16.20
CA ALA A 30 5.41 10.60 16.63
C ALA A 30 6.60 9.63 16.58
N GLU A 31 6.39 8.38 16.96
CA GLU A 31 7.42 7.35 16.93
C GLU A 31 7.85 7.00 15.50
N VAL A 32 6.88 6.83 14.59
CA VAL A 32 7.23 6.56 13.17
C VAL A 32 7.85 7.77 12.50
N ALA A 33 7.41 9.00 12.82
CA ALA A 33 8.02 10.22 12.31
C ALA A 33 9.50 10.31 12.67
N ARG A 34 9.82 10.11 13.96
CA ARG A 34 11.21 10.11 14.46
C ARG A 34 12.04 9.00 13.82
N GLY A 35 11.46 7.79 13.68
CA GLY A 35 12.13 6.66 13.04
C GLY A 35 12.52 6.94 11.59
N ALA A 36 11.61 7.48 10.78
CA ALA A 36 11.88 7.81 9.37
C ALA A 36 12.87 8.99 9.22
N LEU A 37 12.79 10.01 10.07
CA LEU A 37 13.73 11.11 10.08
C LEU A 37 15.13 10.64 10.48
N LEU A 38 15.25 9.78 11.50
CA LEU A 38 16.52 9.17 11.90
C LEU A 38 17.11 8.34 10.76
N ASP A 39 16.29 7.57 10.06
CA ASP A 39 16.71 6.77 8.89
C ASP A 39 17.27 7.67 7.78
N ALA A 40 16.67 8.85 7.55
CA ALA A 40 17.14 9.85 6.60
C ALA A 40 18.38 10.64 7.09
N GLY A 41 18.71 10.60 8.38
CA GLY A 41 19.72 11.48 8.99
C GLY A 41 19.23 12.94 9.13
N LEU A 42 17.92 13.12 9.28
CA LEU A 42 17.23 14.42 9.43
C LEU A 42 16.52 14.51 10.79
N THR A 43 16.02 15.71 11.11
CA THR A 43 15.31 16.02 12.34
C THR A 43 13.96 16.67 12.06
N LEU A 44 13.12 16.85 13.08
CA LEU A 44 11.85 17.59 12.95
C LEU A 44 12.05 19.05 12.52
N ASP A 45 13.19 19.65 12.85
CA ASP A 45 13.50 21.03 12.45
C ASP A 45 13.83 21.19 10.94
N ASP A 46 14.06 20.09 10.23
CA ASP A 46 14.29 20.09 8.78
C ASP A 46 12.98 20.01 7.99
N VAL A 47 11.88 19.58 8.63
CA VAL A 47 10.59 19.33 7.98
C VAL A 47 9.87 20.63 7.68
N ASP A 48 9.52 20.85 6.40
CA ASP A 48 8.73 22.00 5.94
C ASP A 48 7.47 21.59 5.12
N GLY A 49 7.22 20.27 4.93
CA GLY A 49 5.99 19.70 4.40
C GLY A 49 5.51 18.54 5.27
N TYR A 50 4.19 18.44 5.54
CA TYR A 50 3.64 17.34 6.35
C TYR A 50 2.36 16.75 5.73
N PHE A 51 2.25 15.42 5.77
CA PHE A 51 1.17 14.66 5.15
C PHE A 51 0.68 13.56 6.10
N CYS A 52 -0.62 13.47 6.33
CA CYS A 52 -1.26 12.31 6.92
C CYS A 52 -2.72 12.19 6.45
N ALA A 53 -3.31 11.01 6.53
CA ALA A 53 -4.69 10.81 6.11
C ALA A 53 -5.69 11.20 7.20
N GLY A 54 -6.97 11.22 6.86
CA GLY A 54 -8.05 11.74 7.70
C GLY A 54 -8.40 10.94 8.95
N ASP A 55 -7.70 9.84 9.23
CA ASP A 55 -7.79 9.06 10.48
C ASP A 55 -6.79 9.54 11.56
N ALA A 56 -5.96 10.50 11.26
CA ALA A 56 -5.10 11.13 12.25
C ALA A 56 -5.92 11.90 13.32
N PRO A 57 -5.45 11.91 14.59
CA PRO A 57 -6.23 12.51 15.69
C PRO A 57 -6.52 14.01 15.53
N GLY A 58 -7.60 14.45 16.14
CA GLY A 58 -8.00 15.86 16.18
C GLY A 58 -8.46 16.37 14.81
N MET A 59 -7.90 17.50 14.37
CA MET A 59 -8.12 18.07 13.05
C MET A 59 -7.15 17.48 11.99
N GLY A 60 -6.81 16.21 12.13
CA GLY A 60 -5.91 15.54 11.21
C GLY A 60 -4.50 16.16 11.19
N PRO A 61 -3.95 16.50 10.01
CA PRO A 61 -2.57 16.96 9.90
C PRO A 61 -2.28 18.26 10.66
N VAL A 62 -3.27 19.13 10.85
CA VAL A 62 -3.08 20.38 11.63
C VAL A 62 -2.74 20.04 13.08
N SER A 63 -3.58 19.20 13.74
CA SER A 63 -3.33 18.78 15.12
C SER A 63 -2.06 17.95 15.26
N MET A 64 -1.75 17.11 14.27
CA MET A 64 -0.53 16.31 14.31
C MET A 64 0.73 17.15 14.09
N ALA A 65 0.69 18.19 13.26
CA ALA A 65 1.80 19.12 13.09
C ALA A 65 2.16 19.83 14.41
N ASP A 66 1.14 20.28 15.15
CA ASP A 66 1.33 20.86 16.49
C ASP A 66 1.90 19.84 17.49
N TYR A 67 1.32 18.63 17.52
CA TYR A 67 1.78 17.56 18.41
C TYR A 67 3.22 17.12 18.14
N LEU A 68 3.64 17.08 16.86
CA LEU A 68 5.00 16.79 16.45
C LEU A 68 5.96 17.97 16.69
N GLY A 69 5.46 19.18 16.90
CA GLY A 69 6.25 20.40 17.06
C GLY A 69 6.92 20.89 15.77
N LEU A 70 6.24 20.77 14.63
CA LEU A 70 6.74 21.19 13.32
C LEU A 70 6.71 22.72 13.19
N LYS A 71 7.85 23.38 13.40
CA LYS A 71 7.95 24.86 13.49
C LYS A 71 8.10 25.57 12.14
N LYS A 72 8.56 24.86 11.11
CA LYS A 72 8.93 25.45 9.81
C LYS A 72 7.98 25.07 8.68
N LEU A 73 6.80 24.56 9.03
CA LEU A 73 5.84 24.01 8.08
C LEU A 73 5.35 25.08 7.09
N LYS A 74 5.42 24.73 5.80
CA LYS A 74 4.97 25.55 4.67
C LYS A 74 3.89 24.88 3.85
N TYR A 75 3.85 23.53 3.87
CA TYR A 75 2.90 22.73 3.10
C TYR A 75 2.26 21.65 3.96
N LEU A 76 0.96 21.48 3.82
CA LEU A 76 0.16 20.53 4.58
C LEU A 76 -0.87 19.86 3.67
N ASP A 77 -1.02 18.53 3.73
CA ASP A 77 -2.00 17.78 2.96
C ASP A 77 -2.61 16.63 3.80
N SER A 78 -3.89 16.36 3.57
CA SER A 78 -4.64 15.30 4.24
C SER A 78 -5.49 14.46 3.28
N THR A 79 -5.11 14.34 2.02
CA THR A 79 -5.84 13.53 1.03
C THR A 79 -6.09 12.13 1.55
N ASP A 80 -7.35 11.70 1.55
CA ASP A 80 -7.77 10.39 2.02
C ASP A 80 -8.48 9.62 0.89
N THR A 81 -7.78 8.63 0.35
CA THR A 81 -8.25 7.70 -0.66
C THR A 81 -8.17 6.25 -0.19
N GLY A 82 -8.24 6.03 1.13
CA GLY A 82 -8.14 4.71 1.74
C GLY A 82 -6.74 4.11 1.61
N GLY A 83 -6.63 2.86 1.14
CA GLY A 83 -5.35 2.16 1.03
C GLY A 83 -4.34 2.78 0.06
N SER A 84 -4.78 3.62 -0.89
CA SER A 84 -3.90 4.35 -1.82
C SER A 84 -3.37 5.68 -1.26
N SER A 85 -3.90 6.18 -0.12
CA SER A 85 -3.59 7.52 0.41
C SER A 85 -2.09 7.83 0.47
N TYR A 86 -1.29 6.89 0.94
CA TYR A 86 0.14 7.17 1.19
C TYR A 86 1.00 7.15 -0.06
N LEU A 87 0.58 6.44 -1.11
CA LEU A 87 1.19 6.55 -2.43
C LEU A 87 0.81 7.90 -3.08
N THR A 88 -0.46 8.30 -2.92
CA THR A 88 -0.95 9.64 -3.33
C THR A 88 -0.18 10.73 -2.61
N HIS A 89 0.06 10.62 -1.30
CA HIS A 89 0.87 11.59 -0.54
C HIS A 89 2.33 11.67 -1.05
N VAL A 90 2.94 10.55 -1.42
CA VAL A 90 4.29 10.57 -2.03
C VAL A 90 4.28 11.32 -3.36
N ASN A 91 3.26 11.10 -4.21
CA ASN A 91 3.09 11.85 -5.46
C ASN A 91 2.84 13.34 -5.21
N HIS A 92 1.96 13.70 -4.24
CA HIS A 92 1.69 15.09 -3.87
C HIS A 92 2.93 15.77 -3.27
N ALA A 93 3.69 15.08 -2.41
CA ALA A 93 4.95 15.58 -1.88
C ALA A 93 5.96 15.89 -3.00
N ALA A 94 6.10 15.00 -3.99
CA ALA A 94 6.97 15.24 -5.13
C ALA A 94 6.53 16.46 -5.94
N ARG A 95 5.23 16.64 -6.14
CA ARG A 95 4.67 17.82 -6.85
C ARG A 95 4.89 19.10 -6.06
N ALA A 96 4.65 19.09 -4.74
CA ALA A 96 4.89 20.24 -3.86
C ALA A 96 6.37 20.63 -3.84
N ILE A 97 7.28 19.65 -3.80
CA ILE A 97 8.73 19.86 -3.90
C ILE A 97 9.11 20.46 -5.26
N ALA A 98 8.62 19.90 -6.35
CA ALA A 98 8.88 20.40 -7.70
C ALA A 98 8.35 21.83 -7.90
N ALA A 99 7.26 22.20 -7.24
CA ALA A 99 6.69 23.55 -7.24
C ALA A 99 7.38 24.50 -6.26
N GLY A 100 8.40 24.04 -5.51
CA GLY A 100 9.13 24.87 -4.54
C GLY A 100 8.36 25.19 -3.26
N GLN A 101 7.24 24.50 -2.99
CA GLN A 101 6.39 24.72 -1.82
C GLN A 101 7.00 24.16 -0.53
N CYS A 102 7.75 23.06 -0.63
CA CYS A 102 8.55 22.49 0.45
C CYS A 102 9.81 21.80 -0.10
N LYS A 103 10.72 21.40 0.78
CA LYS A 103 11.96 20.67 0.44
C LYS A 103 12.11 19.36 1.17
N VAL A 104 11.51 19.22 2.34
CA VAL A 104 11.53 18.02 3.19
C VAL A 104 10.09 17.72 3.63
N ALA A 105 9.49 16.73 3.00
CA ALA A 105 8.14 16.30 3.29
C ALA A 105 8.15 15.05 4.16
N LEU A 106 7.51 15.12 5.33
CA LEU A 106 7.27 14.00 6.24
C LEU A 106 5.86 13.46 5.99
N ILE A 107 5.73 12.16 5.77
CA ILE A 107 4.45 11.46 5.57
C ILE A 107 4.31 10.44 6.68
N THR A 108 3.21 10.46 7.46
CA THR A 108 3.01 9.53 8.57
C THR A 108 1.68 8.81 8.50
N LEU A 109 1.68 7.54 8.90
CA LEU A 109 0.51 6.71 9.14
C LEU A 109 0.59 6.12 10.54
N ALA A 110 -0.51 6.11 11.28
CA ALA A 110 -0.68 5.25 12.45
C ALA A 110 -2.15 4.89 12.68
N GLY A 111 -2.39 3.75 13.33
CA GLY A 111 -3.72 3.33 13.73
C GLY A 111 -3.69 2.13 14.66
N ARG A 112 -4.80 1.92 15.38
CA ARG A 112 -4.96 0.87 16.40
C ARG A 112 -6.20 -0.01 16.16
N PRO A 113 -6.50 -0.42 14.92
CA PRO A 113 -7.75 -1.12 14.63
C PRO A 113 -7.88 -2.45 15.40
N LYS A 114 -6.78 -3.15 15.68
CA LYS A 114 -6.81 -4.40 16.44
C LYS A 114 -7.16 -4.17 17.91
N SER A 115 -6.50 -3.23 18.58
CA SER A 115 -6.81 -2.86 19.97
C SER A 115 -8.17 -2.19 20.13
N GLU A 116 -8.70 -1.57 19.06
CA GLU A 116 -10.02 -0.94 19.03
C GLU A 116 -11.14 -1.89 18.60
N GLY A 117 -10.82 -3.17 18.32
CA GLY A 117 -11.80 -4.19 17.93
C GLY A 117 -12.39 -4.01 16.52
N SER A 118 -11.73 -3.26 15.64
CA SER A 118 -12.17 -3.10 14.26
C SER A 118 -11.94 -4.35 13.43
N SER A 119 -12.83 -4.63 12.50
CA SER A 119 -12.70 -5.76 11.57
C SER A 119 -13.19 -5.41 10.16
N GLY A 120 -12.75 -6.18 9.16
CA GLY A 120 -13.20 -6.06 7.76
C GLY A 120 -14.66 -6.47 7.53
N THR A 121 -15.32 -7.06 8.54
CA THR A 121 -16.73 -7.46 8.52
C THR A 121 -17.67 -6.34 8.95
N GLN A 122 -17.15 -5.22 9.45
CA GLN A 122 -17.95 -4.07 9.90
C GLN A 122 -18.08 -3.04 8.78
N VAL A 123 -19.30 -2.50 8.64
CA VAL A 123 -19.55 -1.35 7.77
C VAL A 123 -18.90 -0.12 8.39
N ARG A 124 -18.09 0.60 7.63
CA ARG A 124 -17.44 1.82 8.11
C ARG A 124 -18.45 2.92 8.36
N SER A 125 -18.36 3.61 9.50
CA SER A 125 -19.26 4.71 9.87
C SER A 125 -19.29 5.84 8.83
N GLN A 126 -18.19 6.12 8.17
CA GLN A 126 -18.11 7.13 7.10
C GLN A 126 -18.98 6.76 5.88
N TRP A 127 -19.18 5.46 5.61
CA TRP A 127 -20.07 5.03 4.52
C TRP A 127 -21.54 5.18 4.91
N ALA A 128 -21.85 5.04 6.19
CA ALA A 128 -23.23 5.18 6.67
C ALA A 128 -23.83 6.56 6.43
N SER A 129 -23.01 7.60 6.22
CA SER A 129 -23.44 8.95 5.88
C SER A 129 -23.54 9.21 4.36
N ALA A 130 -23.12 8.26 3.51
CA ALA A 130 -23.24 8.40 2.06
C ALA A 130 -24.70 8.32 1.62
N PRO A 131 -25.14 9.15 0.64
CA PRO A 131 -26.55 9.19 0.20
C PRO A 131 -27.09 7.84 -0.29
N ASP A 132 -26.24 7.05 -0.95
CA ASP A 132 -26.56 5.75 -1.51
C ASP A 132 -26.52 4.61 -0.49
N PHE A 133 -26.05 4.86 0.74
CA PHE A 133 -25.96 3.84 1.78
C PHE A 133 -27.31 3.17 2.10
N ALA A 134 -28.42 3.93 2.05
CA ALA A 134 -29.75 3.39 2.29
C ALA A 134 -30.12 2.25 1.33
N PHE A 135 -29.62 2.31 0.08
CA PHE A 135 -29.83 1.26 -0.93
C PHE A 135 -28.83 0.10 -0.80
N GLU A 136 -27.65 0.35 -0.29
CA GLU A 136 -26.58 -0.65 -0.12
C GLU A 136 -26.72 -1.43 1.20
N LYS A 137 -27.24 -0.79 2.25
CA LYS A 137 -27.37 -1.37 3.61
C LYS A 137 -27.97 -2.78 3.64
N PRO A 138 -29.06 -3.09 2.89
CA PRO A 138 -29.65 -4.44 2.89
C PRO A 138 -28.67 -5.55 2.43
N TYR A 139 -27.64 -5.18 1.66
CA TYR A 139 -26.63 -6.10 1.13
C TYR A 139 -25.35 -6.15 1.97
N SER A 140 -25.36 -5.53 3.17
CA SER A 140 -24.23 -5.52 4.09
C SER A 140 -22.91 -5.09 3.42
N PRO A 141 -22.73 -3.83 3.02
CA PRO A 141 -21.59 -3.36 2.22
C PRO A 141 -20.30 -3.21 3.06
N ALA A 142 -19.97 -4.23 3.85
CA ALA A 142 -18.68 -4.32 4.52
C ALA A 142 -17.56 -4.57 3.50
N PRO A 143 -16.32 -4.13 3.76
CA PRO A 143 -15.20 -4.34 2.84
C PRO A 143 -15.05 -5.79 2.38
N LEU A 144 -15.18 -6.74 3.29
CA LEU A 144 -15.09 -8.17 2.98
C LEU A 144 -16.11 -8.59 1.91
N ASN A 145 -17.39 -8.23 2.09
CA ASN A 145 -18.47 -8.61 1.17
C ASN A 145 -18.29 -7.97 -0.22
N THR A 146 -17.83 -6.72 -0.27
CA THR A 146 -17.62 -6.02 -1.55
C THR A 146 -16.48 -6.66 -2.35
N TYR A 147 -15.41 -7.11 -1.70
CA TYR A 147 -14.31 -7.80 -2.38
C TYR A 147 -14.62 -9.27 -2.68
N ALA A 148 -15.48 -9.94 -1.90
CA ALA A 148 -16.01 -11.26 -2.25
C ALA A 148 -16.83 -11.20 -3.56
N MET A 149 -17.66 -10.16 -3.74
CA MET A 149 -18.36 -9.94 -5.01
C MET A 149 -17.39 -9.71 -6.18
N CYS A 150 -16.26 -9.02 -5.97
CA CYS A 150 -15.24 -8.87 -7.00
C CYS A 150 -14.61 -10.22 -7.38
N ALA A 151 -14.30 -11.06 -6.38
CA ALA A 151 -13.77 -12.41 -6.62
C ALA A 151 -14.79 -13.28 -7.37
N MET A 152 -16.03 -13.29 -6.93
CA MET A 152 -17.12 -14.04 -7.58
C MET A 152 -17.30 -13.60 -9.04
N ARG A 153 -17.29 -12.29 -9.30
CA ARG A 153 -17.41 -11.75 -10.67
C ARG A 153 -16.24 -12.16 -11.55
N HIS A 154 -15.03 -12.09 -11.02
CA HIS A 154 -13.82 -12.47 -11.75
C HIS A 154 -13.79 -13.97 -12.06
N MET A 155 -14.22 -14.81 -11.10
CA MET A 155 -14.40 -16.25 -11.30
C MET A 155 -15.43 -16.55 -12.40
N TYR A 156 -16.57 -15.85 -12.38
CA TYR A 156 -17.62 -16.03 -13.37
C TYR A 156 -17.18 -15.66 -14.79
N GLU A 157 -16.49 -14.53 -14.96
CA GLU A 157 -16.11 -14.03 -16.29
C GLU A 157 -14.88 -14.72 -16.86
N PHE A 158 -13.90 -15.05 -16.02
CA PHE A 158 -12.59 -15.49 -16.48
C PHE A 158 -12.21 -16.90 -16.04
N GLY A 159 -13.05 -17.55 -15.23
CA GLY A 159 -12.77 -18.91 -14.75
C GLY A 159 -11.67 -18.97 -13.69
N THR A 160 -11.37 -17.88 -13.01
CA THR A 160 -10.41 -17.85 -11.88
C THR A 160 -10.88 -18.81 -10.79
N THR A 161 -9.94 -19.49 -10.13
CA THR A 161 -10.25 -20.47 -9.08
C THR A 161 -9.73 -20.03 -7.71
N SER A 162 -10.25 -20.65 -6.65
CA SER A 162 -9.77 -20.42 -5.28
C SER A 162 -8.33 -20.87 -5.09
N GLU A 163 -7.89 -21.92 -5.79
CA GLU A 163 -6.49 -22.37 -5.79
C GLU A 163 -5.55 -21.30 -6.35
N GLN A 164 -5.98 -20.62 -7.41
CA GLN A 164 -5.22 -19.53 -8.00
C GLN A 164 -5.09 -18.35 -7.02
N LEU A 165 -6.18 -17.97 -6.34
CA LEU A 165 -6.14 -16.97 -5.28
C LEU A 165 -5.22 -17.39 -4.13
N ALA A 166 -5.25 -18.66 -3.74
CA ALA A 166 -4.44 -19.20 -2.66
C ALA A 166 -2.93 -19.05 -2.92
N TRP A 167 -2.46 -19.16 -4.16
CA TRP A 167 -1.04 -18.98 -4.50
C TRP A 167 -0.50 -17.60 -4.11
N ILE A 168 -1.33 -16.58 -4.07
CA ILE A 168 -0.95 -15.23 -3.63
C ILE A 168 -0.65 -15.24 -2.12
N LYS A 169 -1.51 -15.87 -1.31
CA LYS A 169 -1.29 -16.05 0.12
C LYS A 169 -0.07 -16.91 0.41
N VAL A 170 0.11 -17.98 -0.34
CA VAL A 170 1.29 -18.85 -0.25
C VAL A 170 2.56 -18.02 -0.44
N ALA A 171 2.64 -17.19 -1.50
CA ALA A 171 3.81 -16.34 -1.73
C ALA A 171 4.06 -15.37 -0.57
N ALA A 172 3.01 -14.68 -0.08
CA ALA A 172 3.13 -13.77 1.06
C ALA A 172 3.62 -14.49 2.33
N SER A 173 3.15 -15.72 2.61
CA SER A 173 3.58 -16.52 3.76
C SER A 173 5.04 -16.96 3.65
N HIS A 174 5.49 -17.35 2.45
CA HIS A 174 6.90 -17.66 2.19
C HIS A 174 7.84 -16.49 2.47
N HIS A 175 7.39 -15.26 2.27
CA HIS A 175 8.19 -14.07 2.58
C HIS A 175 8.11 -13.69 4.05
N ALA A 176 6.92 -13.77 4.65
CA ALA A 176 6.67 -13.34 6.04
C ALA A 176 7.50 -14.10 7.08
N GLN A 177 7.88 -15.36 6.84
CA GLN A 177 8.72 -16.15 7.75
C GLN A 177 10.08 -15.46 8.03
N HIS A 178 10.56 -14.66 7.09
CA HIS A 178 11.83 -13.95 7.19
C HIS A 178 11.69 -12.56 7.83
N ASN A 179 10.48 -12.09 8.10
CA ASN A 179 10.24 -10.81 8.74
C ASN A 179 9.96 -11.01 10.25
N PRO A 180 10.88 -10.60 11.15
CA PRO A 180 10.72 -10.80 12.59
C PRO A 180 9.47 -10.12 13.16
N ASN A 181 8.95 -9.09 12.49
CA ASN A 181 7.80 -8.32 12.93
C ASN A 181 6.47 -8.76 12.28
N ALA A 182 6.47 -9.70 11.34
CA ALA A 182 5.25 -10.17 10.69
C ALA A 182 4.24 -10.72 11.70
N ALA A 183 2.95 -10.39 11.51
CA ALA A 183 1.86 -10.87 12.37
C ALA A 183 1.62 -12.38 12.24
N LEU A 184 1.81 -12.92 11.03
CA LEU A 184 1.69 -14.35 10.71
C LEU A 184 3.00 -14.78 10.03
N LYS A 185 3.63 -15.84 10.55
CA LYS A 185 4.96 -16.29 10.07
C LYS A 185 4.95 -17.71 9.51
N ASP A 186 3.86 -18.43 9.70
CA ASP A 186 3.74 -19.81 9.23
C ASP A 186 3.67 -19.82 7.70
N VAL A 187 4.48 -20.67 7.10
CA VAL A 187 4.43 -20.93 5.66
C VAL A 187 3.21 -21.80 5.37
N LEU A 188 2.37 -21.35 4.46
CA LEU A 188 1.14 -22.03 4.10
C LEU A 188 1.27 -22.71 2.73
N THR A 189 0.54 -23.80 2.56
CA THR A 189 0.27 -24.46 1.28
C THR A 189 -1.07 -23.95 0.69
N VAL A 190 -1.34 -24.26 -0.58
CA VAL A 190 -2.65 -23.99 -1.18
C VAL A 190 -3.76 -24.69 -0.39
N GLU A 191 -3.54 -25.94 0.03
CA GLU A 191 -4.49 -26.72 0.83
C GLU A 191 -4.81 -26.05 2.18
N ASP A 192 -3.79 -25.50 2.87
CA ASP A 192 -4.00 -24.77 4.13
C ASP A 192 -4.91 -23.54 3.94
N VAL A 193 -4.74 -22.83 2.82
CA VAL A 193 -5.57 -21.67 2.49
C VAL A 193 -7.02 -22.10 2.25
N LEU A 194 -7.24 -23.11 1.42
CA LEU A 194 -8.57 -23.62 1.06
C LEU A 194 -9.30 -24.24 2.25
N ASN A 195 -8.58 -24.85 3.18
CA ASN A 195 -9.13 -25.44 4.39
C ASN A 195 -9.35 -24.40 5.52
N SER A 196 -8.90 -23.16 5.34
CA SER A 196 -9.19 -22.12 6.32
C SER A 196 -10.68 -21.74 6.30
N PRO A 197 -11.25 -21.25 7.43
CA PRO A 197 -12.69 -20.96 7.48
C PRO A 197 -13.15 -20.02 6.37
N MET A 198 -14.24 -20.37 5.69
CA MET A 198 -14.95 -19.49 4.76
C MET A 198 -15.52 -18.28 5.51
N ILE A 199 -15.22 -17.06 5.08
CA ILE A 199 -15.71 -15.83 5.70
C ILE A 199 -16.78 -15.14 4.86
N ALA A 200 -16.56 -15.05 3.54
CA ALA A 200 -17.54 -14.57 2.56
C ALA A 200 -17.23 -15.21 1.23
N ASP A 201 -18.11 -16.11 0.77
CA ASP A 201 -17.90 -16.87 -0.46
C ASP A 201 -17.51 -15.96 -1.65
N PRO A 202 -16.37 -16.21 -2.35
CA PRO A 202 -15.48 -17.39 -2.26
C PRO A 202 -14.24 -17.18 -1.34
N LEU A 203 -14.19 -16.12 -0.54
CA LEU A 203 -13.02 -15.77 0.26
C LEU A 203 -12.98 -16.50 1.60
N HIS A 204 -11.87 -17.18 1.85
CA HIS A 204 -11.52 -17.80 3.12
C HIS A 204 -10.79 -16.80 4.03
N ARG A 205 -10.64 -17.14 5.30
CA ARG A 205 -9.89 -16.29 6.24
C ARG A 205 -8.45 -16.04 5.80
N ALA A 206 -7.82 -17.03 5.19
CA ALA A 206 -6.46 -16.88 4.68
C ALA A 206 -6.36 -15.96 3.44
N ASP A 207 -7.45 -15.72 2.72
CA ASP A 207 -7.51 -14.75 1.63
C ASP A 207 -7.53 -13.30 2.11
N CYS A 208 -7.75 -13.06 3.41
CA CYS A 208 -7.91 -11.75 4.00
C CYS A 208 -6.59 -11.23 4.60
N CYS A 209 -6.42 -9.91 4.58
CA CYS A 209 -5.32 -9.25 5.29
C CYS A 209 -5.44 -9.40 6.80
N VAL A 210 -4.30 -9.25 7.49
CA VAL A 210 -4.26 -9.15 8.95
C VAL A 210 -4.85 -7.82 9.42
N VAL A 211 -5.33 -7.79 10.66
CA VAL A 211 -5.68 -6.54 11.35
C VAL A 211 -4.61 -6.29 12.39
N THR A 212 -3.90 -5.18 12.30
CA THR A 212 -2.76 -4.85 13.16
C THR A 212 -2.85 -3.42 13.67
N ASP A 213 -2.32 -3.20 14.87
CA ASP A 213 -1.99 -1.87 15.34
C ASP A 213 -0.57 -1.57 14.87
N SER A 214 -0.38 -0.46 14.22
CA SER A 214 0.95 -0.10 13.75
C SER A 214 0.95 1.28 13.11
N GLY A 215 2.05 1.58 12.47
CA GLY A 215 2.24 2.76 11.67
C GLY A 215 3.47 2.64 10.78
N GLY A 216 3.69 3.67 10.00
CA GLY A 216 4.87 3.84 9.18
C GLY A 216 5.05 5.29 8.80
N ALA A 217 6.24 5.65 8.37
CA ALA A 217 6.52 6.98 7.87
C ALA A 217 7.53 6.96 6.73
N LEU A 218 7.45 8.00 5.90
CA LEU A 218 8.34 8.26 4.79
C LEU A 218 8.86 9.70 4.89
N VAL A 219 10.10 9.92 4.47
CA VAL A 219 10.66 11.25 4.27
C VAL A 219 10.99 11.41 2.79
N VAL A 220 10.34 12.36 2.14
CA VAL A 220 10.54 12.70 0.73
C VAL A 220 11.27 14.03 0.66
N VAL A 221 12.35 14.10 -0.10
CA VAL A 221 13.22 15.28 -0.11
C VAL A 221 13.51 15.77 -1.53
N HIS A 222 13.84 17.07 -1.63
CA HIS A 222 14.38 17.65 -2.85
C HIS A 222 15.75 17.01 -3.20
N PRO A 223 16.09 16.83 -4.49
CA PRO A 223 17.36 16.21 -4.91
C PRO A 223 18.62 16.89 -4.31
N ASP A 224 18.59 18.19 -4.07
CA ASP A 224 19.74 18.87 -3.45
C ASP A 224 19.93 18.48 -1.99
N ILE A 225 18.85 18.18 -1.26
CA ILE A 225 18.95 17.61 0.09
C ILE A 225 19.46 16.17 -0.02
N ALA A 226 18.91 15.38 -0.95
CA ALA A 226 19.29 13.99 -1.17
C ALA A 226 20.81 13.82 -1.35
N LYS A 227 21.47 14.72 -2.08
CA LYS A 227 22.94 14.71 -2.30
C LYS A 227 23.75 14.89 -1.01
N THR A 228 23.19 15.47 0.04
CA THR A 228 23.87 15.71 1.32
C THR A 228 23.72 14.56 2.32
N LEU A 229 22.83 13.60 2.03
CA LEU A 229 22.52 12.49 2.92
C LEU A 229 23.53 11.34 2.77
N LYS A 230 23.79 10.64 3.86
CA LYS A 230 24.76 9.54 3.89
C LYS A 230 24.16 8.21 3.39
N LYS A 231 22.86 8.02 3.60
CA LYS A 231 22.15 6.79 3.24
C LYS A 231 21.71 6.85 1.77
N PRO A 232 21.70 5.73 1.07
CA PRO A 232 21.17 5.68 -0.30
C PRO A 232 19.72 6.16 -0.33
N VAL A 233 19.41 7.05 -1.26
CA VAL A 233 18.05 7.52 -1.51
C VAL A 233 17.46 6.83 -2.73
N VAL A 234 16.13 6.76 -2.78
CA VAL A 234 15.39 6.15 -3.89
C VAL A 234 14.70 7.24 -4.68
N THR A 235 14.93 7.28 -5.99
CA THR A 235 14.35 8.28 -6.88
C THR A 235 12.94 7.86 -7.30
N MET A 236 12.04 8.81 -7.38
CA MET A 236 10.76 8.61 -8.05
C MET A 236 10.95 8.71 -9.55
N MET A 237 10.60 7.66 -10.29
CA MET A 237 10.72 7.61 -11.75
C MET A 237 9.40 7.98 -12.43
N GLY A 238 8.28 7.57 -11.86
CA GLY A 238 6.95 7.88 -12.35
C GLY A 238 5.90 7.67 -11.26
N ALA A 239 4.83 8.46 -11.31
CA ALA A 239 3.73 8.37 -10.37
C ALA A 239 2.41 8.75 -11.03
N ALA A 240 1.35 8.04 -10.70
CA ALA A 240 0.00 8.40 -11.10
C ALA A 240 -1.03 7.96 -10.07
N GLU A 241 -2.15 8.66 -10.07
CA GLU A 241 -3.31 8.37 -9.22
C GLU A 241 -4.60 8.61 -10.00
N THR A 242 -5.64 7.86 -9.66
CA THR A 242 -6.96 7.99 -10.27
C THR A 242 -8.05 7.67 -9.25
N THR A 243 -9.28 8.06 -9.58
CA THR A 243 -10.47 7.66 -8.85
C THR A 243 -11.43 6.94 -9.80
N LYS A 244 -12.08 5.88 -9.32
CA LYS A 244 -13.12 5.15 -10.03
C LYS A 244 -14.45 5.31 -9.29
N GLY A 245 -15.42 5.90 -9.95
CA GLY A 245 -16.78 6.10 -9.46
C GLY A 245 -17.78 5.10 -10.06
N GLN A 246 -19.05 5.30 -9.77
CA GLN A 246 -20.14 4.42 -10.24
C GLN A 246 -20.37 4.44 -11.77
N MET A 247 -19.75 5.37 -12.48
CA MET A 247 -19.85 5.47 -13.95
C MET A 247 -21.30 5.44 -14.48
N GLY A 248 -22.19 6.19 -13.82
CA GLY A 248 -23.61 6.23 -14.18
C GLY A 248 -24.37 4.91 -13.87
N GLY A 249 -23.94 4.16 -12.87
CA GLY A 249 -24.55 2.89 -12.47
C GLY A 249 -24.00 1.66 -13.20
N LYS A 250 -23.03 1.84 -14.10
CA LYS A 250 -22.35 0.73 -14.80
C LYS A 250 -21.13 0.29 -13.98
N VAL A 251 -21.38 -0.35 -12.85
CA VAL A 251 -20.33 -0.82 -11.95
C VAL A 251 -19.68 -2.06 -12.55
N ASP A 252 -18.37 -1.99 -12.79
CA ASP A 252 -17.54 -3.13 -13.16
C ASP A 252 -16.62 -3.50 -12.00
N LEU A 253 -16.63 -4.75 -11.58
CA LEU A 253 -15.90 -5.29 -10.43
C LEU A 253 -14.59 -6.00 -10.83
N THR A 254 -14.24 -6.04 -12.11
CA THR A 254 -13.11 -6.82 -12.62
C THR A 254 -11.83 -6.02 -12.80
N TYR A 255 -11.87 -4.69 -12.63
CA TYR A 255 -10.67 -3.83 -12.70
C TYR A 255 -10.71 -2.71 -11.66
N SER A 256 -9.54 -2.19 -11.31
CA SER A 256 -9.35 -1.05 -10.41
C SER A 256 -9.00 0.22 -11.17
N GLY A 257 -8.88 1.34 -10.44
CA GLY A 257 -8.37 2.59 -11.01
C GLY A 257 -6.93 2.51 -11.54
N LEU A 258 -6.19 1.45 -11.20
CA LEU A 258 -4.83 1.23 -11.71
C LEU A 258 -4.81 0.98 -13.22
N ALA A 259 -5.87 0.44 -13.81
CA ALA A 259 -5.97 0.30 -15.26
C ALA A 259 -5.78 1.63 -16.01
N TRP A 260 -6.09 2.76 -15.35
CA TRP A 260 -5.87 4.11 -15.89
C TRP A 260 -4.59 4.76 -15.36
N ALA A 261 -4.21 4.51 -14.11
CA ALA A 261 -3.04 5.12 -13.50
C ALA A 261 -1.72 4.48 -13.99
N ALA A 262 -1.66 3.16 -14.12
CA ALA A 262 -0.43 2.46 -14.45
C ALA A 262 0.18 2.90 -15.79
N PRO A 263 -0.57 3.00 -16.91
CA PRO A 263 -0.01 3.49 -18.17
C PRO A 263 0.61 4.89 -18.08
N LEU A 264 0.04 5.77 -17.25
CA LEU A 264 0.57 7.12 -17.04
C LEU A 264 1.90 7.10 -16.26
N ALA A 265 1.97 6.31 -15.18
CA ALA A 265 3.19 6.17 -14.39
C ALA A 265 4.33 5.51 -15.18
N PHE A 266 4.04 4.45 -15.94
CA PHE A 266 5.03 3.80 -16.81
C PHE A 266 5.52 4.74 -17.93
N LYS A 267 4.61 5.52 -18.52
CA LYS A 267 4.99 6.54 -19.52
C LYS A 267 5.91 7.60 -18.92
N GLU A 268 5.62 8.09 -17.72
CA GLU A 268 6.46 9.07 -17.03
C GLU A 268 7.84 8.48 -16.68
N ALA A 269 7.88 7.25 -16.19
CA ALA A 269 9.12 6.53 -15.87
C ALA A 269 9.92 6.13 -17.12
N LYS A 270 9.30 6.10 -18.30
CA LYS A 270 9.86 5.56 -19.56
C LYS A 270 10.26 4.08 -19.41
N LEU A 271 9.46 3.33 -18.69
CA LEU A 271 9.64 1.91 -18.42
C LEU A 271 8.41 1.13 -18.89
N THR A 272 8.55 -0.20 -18.94
CA THR A 272 7.45 -1.13 -19.20
C THR A 272 7.30 -2.12 -18.04
N PRO A 273 6.13 -2.79 -17.88
CA PRO A 273 5.93 -3.76 -16.81
C PRO A 273 6.98 -4.89 -16.78
N GLU A 274 7.49 -5.32 -17.94
CA GLU A 274 8.48 -6.39 -18.07
C GLU A 274 9.83 -6.04 -17.45
N GLN A 275 10.13 -4.75 -17.27
CA GLN A 275 11.36 -4.27 -16.62
C GLN A 275 11.27 -4.27 -15.09
N ILE A 276 10.08 -4.50 -14.52
CA ILE A 276 9.85 -4.53 -13.08
C ILE A 276 10.02 -5.95 -12.58
N ARG A 277 11.04 -6.19 -11.74
CA ARG A 277 11.30 -7.49 -11.12
C ARG A 277 10.80 -7.60 -9.68
N TYR A 278 10.43 -6.47 -9.08
CA TYR A 278 9.83 -6.40 -7.74
C TYR A 278 8.62 -5.48 -7.73
N ALA A 279 7.51 -5.99 -7.23
CA ALA A 279 6.28 -5.21 -7.05
C ALA A 279 5.72 -5.34 -5.63
N SER A 280 5.61 -4.22 -4.93
CA SER A 280 4.91 -4.12 -3.67
C SER A 280 3.46 -3.69 -3.92
N ILE A 281 2.55 -4.66 -3.93
CA ILE A 281 1.16 -4.52 -4.34
C ILE A 281 0.25 -4.51 -3.12
N TYR A 282 -0.71 -3.60 -3.06
CA TYR A 282 -1.70 -3.56 -1.99
C TYR A 282 -2.54 -4.83 -1.95
N ASP A 283 -2.58 -5.47 -0.79
CA ASP A 283 -3.08 -6.83 -0.61
C ASP A 283 -4.06 -6.94 0.57
N SER A 284 -5.16 -6.20 0.51
CA SER A 284 -6.26 -6.35 1.47
C SER A 284 -6.93 -7.73 1.39
N PHE A 285 -6.97 -8.30 0.19
CA PHE A 285 -7.46 -9.64 -0.13
C PHE A 285 -6.62 -10.24 -1.27
N THR A 286 -6.64 -11.54 -1.44
CA THR A 286 -5.94 -12.20 -2.56
C THR A 286 -6.46 -11.71 -3.92
N ILE A 287 -7.78 -11.57 -4.07
CA ILE A 287 -8.38 -11.01 -5.29
C ILE A 287 -7.91 -9.57 -5.59
N THR A 288 -7.62 -8.78 -4.55
CA THR A 288 -7.10 -7.42 -4.71
C THR A 288 -5.76 -7.42 -5.44
N VAL A 289 -4.90 -8.38 -5.11
CA VAL A 289 -3.58 -8.54 -5.78
C VAL A 289 -3.76 -9.01 -7.22
N LEU A 290 -4.61 -10.01 -7.45
CA LEU A 290 -4.83 -10.57 -8.77
C LEU A 290 -5.28 -9.51 -9.77
N ILE A 291 -6.31 -8.73 -9.43
CA ILE A 291 -6.82 -7.65 -10.28
C ILE A 291 -5.74 -6.57 -10.52
N GLN A 292 -4.95 -6.22 -9.50
CA GLN A 292 -3.87 -5.25 -9.68
C GLN A 292 -2.76 -5.76 -10.61
N LEU A 293 -2.43 -7.06 -10.59
CA LEU A 293 -1.44 -7.63 -11.52
C LEU A 293 -1.88 -7.45 -12.99
N GLU A 294 -3.17 -7.62 -13.25
CA GLU A 294 -3.76 -7.39 -14.57
C GLU A 294 -3.76 -5.91 -14.95
N ASP A 295 -4.25 -5.03 -14.06
CA ASP A 295 -4.35 -3.59 -14.29
C ASP A 295 -2.97 -2.91 -14.42
N LEU A 296 -1.94 -3.43 -13.74
CA LEU A 296 -0.56 -2.97 -13.82
C LEU A 296 0.15 -3.45 -15.10
N GLY A 297 -0.46 -4.37 -15.85
CA GLY A 297 0.05 -4.87 -17.11
C GLY A 297 1.06 -6.01 -17.00
N PHE A 298 1.18 -6.68 -15.84
CA PHE A 298 2.02 -7.87 -15.69
C PHE A 298 1.45 -9.08 -16.44
N CYS A 299 0.14 -9.11 -16.64
CA CYS A 299 -0.59 -10.06 -17.46
C CYS A 299 -1.85 -9.38 -18.03
N LYS A 300 -2.51 -10.04 -18.97
CA LYS A 300 -3.77 -9.53 -19.52
C LYS A 300 -4.92 -9.76 -18.54
N GLN A 301 -5.99 -8.97 -18.71
CA GLN A 301 -7.22 -9.16 -17.95
C GLN A 301 -7.75 -10.60 -18.12
N GLY A 302 -8.09 -11.23 -16.99
CA GLY A 302 -8.51 -12.63 -16.93
C GLY A 302 -7.37 -13.66 -16.91
N GLU A 303 -6.12 -13.27 -17.03
CA GLU A 303 -4.94 -14.16 -16.99
C GLU A 303 -4.21 -14.15 -15.63
N GLY A 304 -4.64 -13.31 -14.70
CA GLY A 304 -3.99 -13.15 -13.38
C GLY A 304 -3.91 -14.46 -12.60
N GLY A 305 -4.96 -15.30 -12.67
CA GLY A 305 -4.96 -16.61 -12.03
C GLY A 305 -3.81 -17.50 -12.52
N LYS A 306 -3.64 -17.63 -13.84
CA LYS A 306 -2.54 -18.39 -14.45
C LYS A 306 -1.17 -17.77 -14.17
N PHE A 307 -1.11 -16.43 -14.04
CA PHE A 307 0.12 -15.72 -13.77
C PHE A 307 0.68 -16.05 -12.39
N VAL A 308 -0.15 -16.27 -11.37
CA VAL A 308 0.28 -16.48 -9.97
C VAL A 308 0.53 -17.93 -9.60
N GLU A 309 0.06 -18.90 -10.41
CA GLU A 309 0.16 -20.34 -10.15
C GLU A 309 1.62 -20.80 -9.96
N GLY A 310 1.79 -21.88 -9.18
CA GLY A 310 3.08 -22.55 -9.02
C GLY A 310 4.15 -21.72 -8.30
N GLY A 311 3.75 -20.66 -7.57
CA GLY A 311 4.65 -19.82 -6.80
C GLY A 311 5.36 -18.75 -7.61
N GLN A 312 4.77 -18.28 -8.71
CA GLN A 312 5.34 -17.26 -9.59
C GLN A 312 5.57 -15.90 -8.93
N LEU A 313 5.01 -15.68 -7.74
CA LEU A 313 5.20 -14.45 -6.93
C LEU A 313 6.25 -14.63 -5.82
N ILE A 314 6.84 -15.81 -5.65
CA ILE A 314 7.84 -16.08 -4.61
C ILE A 314 9.22 -15.54 -5.06
N SER A 315 9.83 -14.68 -4.24
CA SER A 315 11.16 -14.12 -4.51
C SER A 315 12.20 -15.21 -4.69
N GLY A 316 13.05 -15.09 -5.70
CA GLY A 316 14.09 -16.06 -6.04
C GLY A 316 13.60 -17.34 -6.75
N LYS A 317 12.27 -17.54 -6.85
CA LYS A 317 11.65 -18.71 -7.51
C LYS A 317 10.81 -18.32 -8.72
N GLY A 318 9.95 -17.32 -8.55
CA GLY A 318 8.96 -16.91 -9.54
C GLY A 318 9.43 -15.80 -10.49
N LYS A 319 8.54 -15.38 -11.37
CA LYS A 319 8.78 -14.33 -12.39
C LYS A 319 8.81 -12.93 -11.79
N LEU A 320 8.01 -12.69 -10.72
CA LEU A 320 7.87 -11.39 -10.08
C LEU A 320 7.97 -11.56 -8.57
N ALA A 321 8.97 -10.96 -7.95
CA ALA A 321 9.03 -10.90 -6.49
C ALA A 321 7.93 -9.95 -5.98
N PHE A 322 7.14 -10.41 -5.01
CA PHE A 322 5.94 -9.73 -4.52
C PHE A 322 5.97 -9.59 -3.00
N ASN A 323 5.70 -8.40 -2.46
CA ASN A 323 5.49 -8.15 -1.02
C ASN A 323 6.44 -8.95 -0.11
N THR A 324 7.73 -8.73 -0.25
CA THR A 324 8.78 -9.54 0.38
C THR A 324 8.86 -9.40 1.91
N ASP A 325 8.12 -8.44 2.47
CA ASP A 325 7.90 -8.30 3.92
C ASP A 325 6.77 -9.19 4.46
N GLY A 326 6.01 -9.87 3.59
CA GLY A 326 4.79 -10.62 3.90
C GLY A 326 3.50 -9.85 3.65
N GLY A 327 3.60 -8.58 3.30
CA GLY A 327 2.49 -7.72 2.89
C GLY A 327 1.40 -7.51 3.94
N GLY A 328 0.25 -7.04 3.51
CA GLY A 328 -0.97 -6.96 4.31
C GLY A 328 -1.56 -8.34 4.63
N LEU A 329 -1.30 -9.34 3.80
CA LEU A 329 -1.80 -10.70 4.03
C LEU A 329 -1.15 -11.40 5.22
N CYS A 330 0.11 -11.08 5.57
CA CYS A 330 0.84 -11.77 6.63
C CYS A 330 1.55 -10.84 7.62
N ASN A 331 2.06 -9.67 7.17
CA ASN A 331 2.89 -8.81 7.99
C ASN A 331 2.07 -7.73 8.71
N ASN A 332 1.54 -6.74 7.98
CA ASN A 332 1.06 -5.50 8.57
C ASN A 332 0.02 -4.81 7.71
N HIS A 333 -1.16 -4.55 8.28
CA HIS A 333 -2.22 -3.78 7.61
C HIS A 333 -2.84 -2.78 8.60
N PRO A 334 -2.08 -1.73 9.01
CA PRO A 334 -2.51 -0.78 10.03
C PRO A 334 -3.59 0.16 9.50
N ALA A 335 -4.59 0.47 10.33
CA ALA A 335 -5.64 1.44 10.05
C ALA A 335 -6.39 1.21 8.71
N ASN A 336 -6.40 -0.02 8.18
CA ASN A 336 -6.93 -0.34 6.85
C ASN A 336 -6.27 0.48 5.70
N ARG A 337 -4.99 0.82 5.84
CA ARG A 337 -4.23 1.70 4.93
C ARG A 337 -2.84 1.12 4.64
N GLY A 338 -2.79 -0.12 4.22
CA GLY A 338 -1.54 -0.84 3.95
C GLY A 338 -0.63 -0.25 2.85
N GLY A 339 -1.05 0.82 2.17
CA GLY A 339 -0.24 1.45 1.11
C GLY A 339 1.09 2.01 1.59
N MET A 340 1.20 2.47 2.84
CA MET A 340 2.46 2.93 3.43
C MET A 340 3.52 1.83 3.43
N THR A 341 3.17 0.62 3.86
CA THR A 341 4.11 -0.50 3.93
C THR A 341 4.60 -0.93 2.55
N LYS A 342 3.79 -0.71 1.49
CA LYS A 342 4.19 -1.01 0.12
C LYS A 342 5.35 -0.14 -0.34
N VAL A 343 5.31 1.14 -0.03
CA VAL A 343 6.41 2.08 -0.35
C VAL A 343 7.64 1.76 0.49
N ILE A 344 7.46 1.48 1.79
CA ILE A 344 8.56 1.13 2.70
C ILE A 344 9.33 -0.08 2.18
N GLU A 345 8.62 -1.17 1.83
CA GLU A 345 9.28 -2.38 1.36
C GLU A 345 9.93 -2.21 -0.02
N ALA A 346 9.31 -1.46 -0.93
CA ALA A 346 9.92 -1.14 -2.21
C ALA A 346 11.24 -0.37 -2.07
N VAL A 347 11.28 0.59 -1.14
CA VAL A 347 12.52 1.33 -0.81
C VAL A 347 13.56 0.41 -0.17
N ARG A 348 13.14 -0.46 0.76
CA ARG A 348 14.03 -1.44 1.42
C ARG A 348 14.70 -2.37 0.39
N GLN A 349 13.93 -2.88 -0.56
CA GLN A 349 14.44 -3.72 -1.66
C GLN A 349 15.44 -2.97 -2.54
N LEU A 350 15.14 -1.73 -2.95
CA LEU A 350 16.04 -0.91 -3.79
C LEU A 350 17.33 -0.53 -3.06
N ARG A 351 17.30 -0.34 -1.75
CA ARG A 351 18.48 -0.06 -0.93
C ARG A 351 19.31 -1.31 -0.63
N GLY A 352 18.81 -2.52 -0.89
CA GLY A 352 19.48 -3.78 -0.51
C GLY A 352 19.38 -4.05 1.00
N GLU A 353 18.36 -3.52 1.67
CA GLU A 353 18.12 -3.64 3.12
C GLU A 353 17.07 -4.70 3.47
N ALA A 354 16.52 -5.42 2.48
CA ALA A 354 15.59 -6.51 2.73
C ALA A 354 16.35 -7.74 3.30
N HIS A 355 15.61 -8.66 3.94
CA HIS A 355 16.21 -9.89 4.43
C HIS A 355 16.87 -10.66 3.27
N PRO A 356 18.11 -11.20 3.43
CA PRO A 356 18.86 -11.84 2.33
C PRO A 356 18.09 -12.93 1.58
N ALA A 357 17.24 -13.70 2.27
CA ALA A 357 16.45 -14.77 1.67
C ALA A 357 15.36 -14.27 0.68
N VAL A 358 14.99 -13.01 0.74
CA VAL A 358 13.93 -12.41 -0.10
C VAL A 358 14.41 -11.19 -0.88
N GLN A 359 15.66 -10.77 -0.70
CA GLN A 359 16.26 -9.66 -1.42
C GLN A 359 16.38 -9.98 -2.92
N VAL A 360 15.81 -9.13 -3.76
CA VAL A 360 15.98 -9.24 -5.21
C VAL A 360 17.37 -8.72 -5.60
N PRO A 361 18.25 -9.57 -6.16
CA PRO A 361 19.61 -9.15 -6.50
C PRO A 361 19.61 -8.14 -7.65
N ASN A 362 20.51 -7.14 -7.59
CA ASN A 362 20.69 -6.11 -8.62
C ASN A 362 19.37 -5.48 -9.06
N LEU A 363 18.54 -5.09 -8.10
CA LEU A 363 17.26 -4.43 -8.37
C LEU A 363 17.50 -2.96 -8.76
N GLU A 364 17.10 -2.58 -9.96
CA GLU A 364 17.21 -1.21 -10.46
C GLU A 364 15.88 -0.44 -10.29
N PHE A 365 14.75 -1.13 -10.55
CA PHE A 365 13.41 -0.55 -10.49
C PHE A 365 12.48 -1.41 -9.66
N ALA A 366 11.62 -0.74 -8.91
CA ALA A 366 10.55 -1.34 -8.13
C ALA A 366 9.23 -0.61 -8.37
N LEU A 367 8.13 -1.33 -8.26
CA LEU A 367 6.79 -0.75 -8.31
C LEU A 367 6.14 -0.86 -6.93
N ALA A 368 5.45 0.20 -6.50
CA ALA A 368 4.51 0.16 -5.39
C ALA A 368 3.13 0.58 -5.87
N SER A 369 2.08 -0.18 -5.52
CA SER A 369 0.70 0.17 -5.84
C SER A 369 -0.21 0.12 -4.63
N GLY A 370 -1.25 0.95 -4.65
CA GLY A 370 -2.26 1.00 -3.60
C GLY A 370 -3.63 1.29 -4.18
N ILE A 371 -4.64 0.62 -3.60
CA ILE A 371 -6.04 0.89 -3.88
C ILE A 371 -6.80 1.10 -2.57
N GLY A 372 -7.88 1.86 -2.62
CA GLY A 372 -8.71 2.16 -1.45
C GLY A 372 -10.18 2.26 -1.79
N GLY A 373 -11.03 2.15 -0.78
CA GLY A 373 -12.46 2.14 -0.95
C GLY A 373 -13.01 0.77 -1.41
N ALA A 374 -14.09 0.78 -2.17
CA ALA A 374 -14.68 -0.40 -2.80
C ALA A 374 -14.32 -0.43 -4.29
N LEU A 375 -14.06 -1.61 -4.86
CA LEU A 375 -13.57 -1.70 -6.24
C LEU A 375 -14.55 -1.15 -7.29
N GLY A 376 -15.85 -1.27 -7.04
CA GLY A 376 -16.90 -0.81 -7.95
C GLY A 376 -17.20 0.68 -7.89
N THR A 377 -16.95 1.33 -6.76
CA THR A 377 -17.30 2.73 -6.50
C THR A 377 -16.52 3.28 -5.31
N ARG A 378 -16.48 4.61 -5.15
CA ARG A 378 -15.75 5.26 -4.05
C ARG A 378 -14.31 4.71 -3.94
N HIS A 379 -13.66 4.56 -5.08
CA HIS A 379 -12.40 3.87 -5.22
C HIS A 379 -11.28 4.84 -5.62
N GLY A 380 -10.19 4.83 -4.85
CA GLY A 380 -8.94 5.51 -5.18
C GLY A 380 -7.85 4.50 -5.52
N ALA A 381 -6.99 4.86 -6.46
CA ALA A 381 -5.85 4.05 -6.87
C ALA A 381 -4.63 4.92 -7.12
N ALA A 382 -3.45 4.44 -6.72
CA ALA A 382 -2.18 5.12 -6.94
C ALA A 382 -1.06 4.11 -7.21
N VAL A 383 -0.12 4.49 -8.05
CA VAL A 383 1.05 3.70 -8.40
C VAL A 383 2.29 4.58 -8.44
N LEU A 384 3.39 4.06 -7.92
CA LEU A 384 4.71 4.66 -7.92
C LEU A 384 5.68 3.70 -8.61
N ILE A 385 6.52 4.23 -9.49
CA ILE A 385 7.68 3.55 -10.05
C ILE A 385 8.90 4.20 -9.46
N LEU A 386 9.71 3.42 -8.79
CA LEU A 386 10.86 3.83 -8.01
C LEU A 386 12.13 3.27 -8.63
N GLY A 387 13.23 4.02 -8.55
CA GLY A 387 14.53 3.63 -9.08
C GLY A 387 15.65 3.82 -8.06
N ARG A 388 16.68 3.01 -8.16
CA ARG A 388 17.94 3.21 -7.45
C ARG A 388 18.68 4.37 -8.11
N LEU A 389 19.22 5.30 -7.29
CA LEU A 389 20.12 6.37 -7.75
C LEU A 389 21.50 5.80 -8.02
#